data_b7fc46f1a8f1a33bce8c308605d66b60
#
_entry.id   b7fc46f1a8f1a33bce8c308605d66b60
#
_cell.length_a   1.000
_cell.length_b   1.000
_cell.length_c   1.000
_cell.angle_alpha   90.00
_cell.angle_beta   90.00
_cell.angle_gamma   90.00
#
_symmetry.space_group_name_H-M   'P 1'
#
loop_
_entity.id
_entity.type
_entity.pdbx_description
1 polymer ?
#
loop_
_entity_poly.entity_id
_entity_poly.type
_entity_poly.pdbx_seq_one_letter_code
_entity_poly.pdbx_strand_id
1 'polypeptide(L)'
;QCAIAQGHSRAHIMFSKIIVYIVAIWILSLEDILVYTIGGCICGGFGKAFTLNVAGYMLRSIACEGFVLTMLYMTCVFLAFALTSKAASVSVNLLLFFLVDLGVQIMPVLFQSDVLEKILGYMPFSSVREMSQVDIDWSHAGISLAVAAAYGAVMIVATWLTFRKRDLR
;
A
#
# COMPACT_ATOMS: atom_id res chain seq x y z
N GLN A 1 -6.34 13.55 23.46
CA GLN A 1 -6.97 14.70 24.15
C GLN A 1 -5.95 15.77 24.52
N CYS A 2 -4.75 15.42 25.03
CA CYS A 2 -3.73 16.41 25.41
C CYS A 2 -3.27 17.32 24.26
N ALA A 3 -3.14 16.80 23.03
CA ALA A 3 -2.62 17.58 21.89
C ALA A 3 -3.58 18.69 21.43
N ILE A 4 -4.90 18.50 21.58
CA ILE A 4 -5.90 19.52 21.25
C ILE A 4 -5.97 20.57 22.36
N ALA A 5 -5.81 20.15 23.61
CA ALA A 5 -5.71 21.09 24.75
C ALA A 5 -4.47 22.00 24.64
N GLN A 6 -3.45 21.59 23.89
CA GLN A 6 -2.25 22.39 23.60
C GLN A 6 -2.39 23.28 22.35
N GLY A 7 -3.59 23.41 21.78
CA GLY A 7 -3.85 24.31 20.65
C GLY A 7 -3.52 23.78 19.26
N HIS A 8 -3.16 22.48 19.12
CA HIS A 8 -2.92 21.89 17.81
C HIS A 8 -4.21 21.68 17.03
N SER A 9 -4.22 22.07 15.75
CA SER A 9 -5.37 21.84 14.88
C SER A 9 -5.60 20.33 14.65
N ARG A 10 -6.87 19.92 14.49
CA ARG A 10 -7.23 18.52 14.18
C ARG A 10 -6.53 18.02 12.93
N ALA A 11 -6.41 18.88 11.90
CA ALA A 11 -5.69 18.56 10.67
C ALA A 11 -4.23 18.21 10.96
N HIS A 12 -3.54 18.98 11.77
CA HIS A 12 -2.14 18.74 12.12
C HIS A 12 -1.93 17.37 12.78
N ILE A 13 -2.80 16.99 13.70
CA ILE A 13 -2.75 15.69 14.37
C ILE A 13 -2.97 14.54 13.38
N MET A 14 -3.92 14.68 12.46
CA MET A 14 -4.19 13.67 11.42
C MET A 14 -3.00 13.52 10.49
N PHE A 15 -2.47 14.63 9.94
CA PHE A 15 -1.34 14.58 9.03
C PHE A 15 -0.07 14.05 9.69
N SER A 16 0.20 14.40 10.93
CA SER A 16 1.34 13.84 11.67
C SER A 16 1.27 12.30 11.75
N LYS A 17 0.08 11.75 12.01
CA LYS A 17 -0.11 10.29 12.04
C LYS A 17 0.06 9.67 10.65
N ILE A 18 -0.50 10.28 9.61
CA ILE A 18 -0.34 9.81 8.22
C ILE A 18 1.15 9.77 7.85
N ILE A 19 1.92 10.80 8.16
CA ILE A 19 3.36 10.85 7.89
C ILE A 19 4.09 9.69 8.59
N VAL A 20 3.79 9.44 9.85
CA VAL A 20 4.39 8.31 10.59
C VAL A 20 4.08 6.97 9.92
N TYR A 21 2.83 6.77 9.46
CA TYR A 21 2.46 5.57 8.72
C TYR A 21 3.20 5.44 7.39
N ILE A 22 3.32 6.53 6.63
CA ILE A 22 4.07 6.53 5.37
C ILE A 22 5.53 6.13 5.62
N VAL A 23 6.16 6.76 6.58
CA VAL A 23 7.57 6.44 6.93
C VAL A 23 7.72 4.97 7.34
N ALA A 24 6.80 4.44 8.16
CA ALA A 24 6.82 3.04 8.57
C ALA A 24 6.68 2.08 7.37
N ILE A 25 5.78 2.37 6.43
CA ILE A 25 5.59 1.57 5.21
C ILE A 25 6.88 1.55 4.38
N TRP A 26 7.51 2.70 4.16
CA TRP A 26 8.74 2.78 3.40
C TRP A 26 9.91 2.05 4.07
N ILE A 27 10.00 2.10 5.41
CA ILE A 27 11.01 1.34 6.16
C ILE A 27 10.79 -0.15 5.97
N LEU A 28 9.54 -0.64 6.10
CA LEU A 28 9.20 -2.05 5.90
C LEU A 28 9.45 -2.51 4.46
N SER A 29 9.08 -1.71 3.47
CA SER A 29 9.34 -2.02 2.06
C SER A 29 10.84 -2.13 1.76
N LEU A 30 11.67 -1.29 2.38
CA LEU A 30 13.13 -1.37 2.25
C LEU A 30 13.69 -2.62 2.95
N GLU A 31 13.13 -2.99 4.12
CA GLU A 31 13.52 -4.20 4.84
C GLU A 31 13.27 -5.44 4.01
N ASP A 32 12.08 -5.58 3.41
CA ASP A 32 11.73 -6.70 2.54
C ASP A 32 12.73 -6.89 1.40
N ILE A 33 13.08 -5.81 0.70
CA ILE A 33 14.03 -5.85 -0.41
C ILE A 33 15.43 -6.24 0.07
N LEU A 34 15.87 -5.73 1.21
CA LEU A 34 17.15 -6.10 1.79
C LEU A 34 17.18 -7.59 2.15
N VAL A 35 16.13 -8.10 2.78
CA VAL A 35 16.03 -9.51 3.14
C VAL A 35 16.06 -10.41 1.92
N TYR A 36 15.28 -10.09 0.87
CA TYR A 36 15.30 -10.85 -0.39
C TYR A 36 16.65 -10.78 -1.10
N THR A 37 17.29 -9.60 -1.12
CA THR A 37 18.61 -9.42 -1.75
C THR A 37 19.69 -10.21 -1.02
N ILE A 38 19.75 -10.08 0.29
CA ILE A 38 20.75 -10.77 1.13
C ILE A 38 20.48 -12.28 1.10
N GLY A 39 19.23 -12.70 1.27
CA GLY A 39 18.83 -14.11 1.21
C GLY A 39 19.16 -14.74 -0.15
N GLY A 40 18.87 -14.06 -1.25
CA GLY A 40 19.22 -14.50 -2.60
C GLY A 40 20.74 -14.64 -2.81
N CYS A 41 21.53 -13.70 -2.28
CA CYS A 41 22.99 -13.78 -2.34
C CYS A 41 23.55 -14.97 -1.56
N ILE A 42 22.97 -15.30 -0.39
CA ILE A 42 23.45 -16.38 0.49
C ILE A 42 23.02 -17.76 -0.04
N CYS A 43 21.76 -17.88 -0.48
CA CYS A 43 21.16 -19.19 -0.80
C CYS A 43 21.41 -19.69 -2.22
N GLY A 44 21.65 -18.83 -3.20
CA GLY A 44 21.73 -19.28 -4.60
C GLY A 44 22.60 -18.45 -5.53
N GLY A 45 23.23 -17.40 -5.01
CA GLY A 45 23.82 -16.37 -5.85
C GLY A 45 22.74 -15.58 -6.60
N PHE A 46 23.00 -14.34 -6.89
CA PHE A 46 22.02 -13.44 -7.58
C PHE A 46 21.80 -13.79 -9.07
N GLY A 47 22.28 -14.96 -9.52
CA GLY A 47 22.14 -15.49 -10.88
C GLY A 47 22.83 -14.69 -11.98
N LYS A 48 23.09 -13.40 -11.76
CA LYS A 48 23.83 -12.49 -12.67
C LYS A 48 24.67 -11.50 -11.87
N ALA A 49 25.75 -11.03 -12.48
CA ALA A 49 26.59 -9.99 -11.88
C ALA A 49 25.75 -8.73 -11.54
N PHE A 50 25.96 -8.16 -10.38
CA PHE A 50 25.29 -6.92 -9.95
C PHE A 50 25.80 -5.77 -10.83
N THR A 51 24.98 -5.32 -11.75
CA THR A 51 25.28 -4.24 -12.70
C THR A 51 24.49 -2.99 -12.34
N LEU A 52 24.93 -1.83 -12.85
CA LEU A 52 24.21 -0.57 -12.67
C LEU A 52 22.75 -0.65 -13.16
N ASN A 53 22.50 -1.43 -14.21
CA ASN A 53 21.13 -1.65 -14.71
C ASN A 53 20.28 -2.39 -13.70
N VAL A 54 20.80 -3.42 -13.01
CA VAL A 54 20.10 -4.15 -11.96
C VAL A 54 19.76 -3.22 -10.80
N ALA A 55 20.71 -2.37 -10.37
CA ALA A 55 20.44 -1.37 -9.35
C ALA A 55 19.35 -0.38 -9.76
N GLY A 56 19.34 0.04 -11.03
CA GLY A 56 18.29 0.91 -11.59
C GLY A 56 16.91 0.23 -11.57
N TYR A 57 16.81 -1.04 -11.92
CA TYR A 57 15.56 -1.80 -11.82
C TYR A 57 15.07 -1.93 -10.38
N MET A 58 15.96 -2.24 -9.44
CA MET A 58 15.61 -2.35 -8.02
C MET A 58 15.08 -1.01 -7.49
N LEU A 59 15.78 0.10 -7.76
CA LEU A 59 15.35 1.41 -7.30
C LEU A 59 13.97 1.81 -7.87
N ARG A 60 13.74 1.50 -9.13
CA ARG A 60 12.45 1.73 -9.78
C ARG A 60 11.34 0.90 -9.15
N SER A 61 11.56 -0.41 -8.96
CA SER A 61 10.58 -1.30 -8.33
C SER A 61 10.25 -0.82 -6.91
N ILE A 62 11.25 -0.47 -6.12
CA ILE A 62 11.07 0.10 -4.78
C ILE A 62 10.18 1.35 -4.83
N ALA A 63 10.44 2.27 -5.76
CA ALA A 63 9.69 3.51 -5.85
C ALA A 63 8.23 3.27 -6.26
N CYS A 64 7.99 2.44 -7.28
CA CYS A 64 6.64 2.15 -7.78
C CYS A 64 5.84 1.31 -6.78
N GLU A 65 6.42 0.23 -6.28
CA GLU A 65 5.79 -0.64 -5.29
C GLU A 65 5.53 0.09 -3.99
N GLY A 66 6.51 0.82 -3.45
CA GLY A 66 6.37 1.61 -2.23
C GLY A 66 5.28 2.69 -2.36
N PHE A 67 5.12 3.29 -3.54
CA PHE A 67 4.04 4.22 -3.82
C PHE A 67 2.68 3.52 -3.77
N VAL A 68 2.52 2.40 -4.49
CA VAL A 68 1.26 1.64 -4.51
C VAL A 68 0.90 1.13 -3.11
N LEU A 69 1.87 0.58 -2.37
CA LEU A 69 1.69 0.14 -0.99
C LEU A 69 1.27 1.29 -0.08
N THR A 70 1.89 2.47 -0.23
CA THR A 70 1.51 3.65 0.54
C THR A 70 0.04 4.00 0.33
N MET A 71 -0.43 4.01 -0.92
CA MET A 71 -1.81 4.32 -1.26
C MET A 71 -2.78 3.23 -0.77
N LEU A 72 -2.41 1.97 -0.89
CA LEU A 72 -3.18 0.83 -0.39
C LEU A 72 -3.35 0.88 1.13
N TYR A 73 -2.28 1.12 1.86
CA TYR A 73 -2.30 1.17 3.32
C TYR A 73 -2.97 2.42 3.90
N MET A 74 -3.37 3.41 3.09
CA MET A 74 -4.27 4.48 3.52
C MET A 74 -5.62 3.93 4.02
N THR A 75 -6.02 2.73 3.60
CA THR A 75 -7.16 2.01 4.17
C THR A 75 -6.95 1.69 5.65
N CYS A 76 -5.75 1.27 6.04
CA CYS A 76 -5.42 1.00 7.44
C CYS A 76 -5.53 2.28 8.28
N VAL A 77 -5.06 3.39 7.74
CA VAL A 77 -5.18 4.70 8.38
C VAL A 77 -6.65 5.08 8.55
N PHE A 78 -7.45 4.94 7.49
CA PHE A 78 -8.88 5.20 7.54
C PHE A 78 -9.57 4.35 8.63
N LEU A 79 -9.34 3.05 8.66
CA LEU A 79 -9.93 2.15 9.66
C LEU A 79 -9.45 2.45 11.09
N ALA A 80 -8.19 2.85 11.26
CA ALA A 80 -7.66 3.28 12.56
C ALA A 80 -8.34 4.54 13.10
N PHE A 81 -8.81 5.42 12.21
CA PHE A 81 -9.61 6.59 12.58
C PHE A 81 -11.11 6.29 12.66
N ALA A 82 -11.62 5.35 11.89
CA ALA A 82 -13.05 5.00 11.86
C ALA A 82 -13.46 4.14 13.05
N LEU A 83 -12.62 3.23 13.50
CA LEU A 83 -12.91 2.30 14.60
C LEU A 83 -12.45 2.86 15.95
N THR A 84 -13.21 2.56 17.00
CA THR A 84 -12.91 3.03 18.37
C THR A 84 -11.90 2.17 19.09
N SER A 85 -11.88 0.87 18.78
CA SER A 85 -11.02 -0.13 19.41
C SER A 85 -9.80 -0.42 18.53
N LYS A 86 -8.61 -0.34 19.12
CA LYS A 86 -7.36 -0.70 18.45
C LYS A 86 -7.36 -2.16 17.97
N ALA A 87 -7.84 -3.06 18.82
CA ALA A 87 -7.95 -4.49 18.49
C ALA A 87 -8.89 -4.72 17.30
N ALA A 88 -10.07 -4.08 17.30
CA ALA A 88 -11.00 -4.15 16.18
C ALA A 88 -10.39 -3.60 14.88
N SER A 89 -9.65 -2.50 14.95
CA SER A 89 -8.98 -1.92 13.79
C SER A 89 -7.96 -2.89 13.18
N VAL A 90 -7.13 -3.51 14.00
CA VAL A 90 -6.15 -4.50 13.53
C VAL A 90 -6.84 -5.72 12.92
N SER A 91 -7.84 -6.29 13.62
CA SER A 91 -8.56 -7.49 13.15
C SER A 91 -9.30 -7.24 11.83
N VAL A 92 -9.99 -6.09 11.71
CA VAL A 92 -10.71 -5.73 10.48
C VAL A 92 -9.73 -5.50 9.33
N ASN A 93 -8.58 -4.86 9.57
CA ASN A 93 -7.55 -4.69 8.55
C ASN A 93 -7.03 -6.04 8.04
N LEU A 94 -6.61 -6.93 8.95
CA LEU A 94 -6.12 -8.25 8.57
C LEU A 94 -7.16 -9.04 7.77
N LEU A 95 -8.40 -9.06 8.24
CA LEU A 95 -9.49 -9.75 7.55
C LEU A 95 -9.75 -9.14 6.17
N LEU A 96 -9.80 -7.82 6.06
CA LEU A 96 -10.06 -7.10 4.81
C LEU A 96 -8.97 -7.39 3.79
N PHE A 97 -7.69 -7.27 4.16
CA PHE A 97 -6.57 -7.54 3.25
C PHE A 97 -6.58 -9.00 2.81
N PHE A 98 -6.80 -9.94 3.71
CA PHE A 98 -6.88 -11.36 3.38
C PHE A 98 -8.05 -11.68 2.43
N LEU A 99 -9.25 -11.14 2.70
CA LEU A 99 -10.43 -11.39 1.87
C LEU A 99 -10.31 -10.72 0.49
N VAL A 100 -9.74 -9.53 0.42
CA VAL A 100 -9.55 -8.84 -0.87
C VAL A 100 -8.51 -9.54 -1.71
N ASP A 101 -7.37 -9.92 -1.13
CA ASP A 101 -6.34 -10.67 -1.84
C ASP A 101 -6.89 -12.01 -2.37
N LEU A 102 -7.58 -12.76 -1.51
CA LEU A 102 -8.25 -14.00 -1.91
C LEU A 102 -9.30 -13.78 -3.01
N GLY A 103 -10.10 -12.72 -2.88
CA GLY A 103 -11.12 -12.36 -3.87
C GLY A 103 -10.52 -12.02 -5.23
N VAL A 104 -9.46 -11.21 -5.26
CA VAL A 104 -8.75 -10.84 -6.49
C VAL A 104 -8.20 -12.08 -7.20
N GLN A 105 -7.72 -13.08 -6.46
CA GLN A 105 -7.17 -14.31 -7.04
C GLN A 105 -8.26 -15.28 -7.52
N ILE A 106 -9.37 -15.40 -6.81
CA ILE A 106 -10.40 -16.42 -7.08
C ILE A 106 -11.46 -15.93 -8.06
N MET A 107 -11.85 -14.64 -8.02
CA MET A 107 -12.92 -14.13 -8.86
C MET A 107 -12.70 -14.32 -10.37
N PRO A 108 -11.53 -14.06 -10.97
CA PRO A 108 -11.32 -14.29 -12.39
C PRO A 108 -11.52 -15.75 -12.78
N VAL A 109 -11.07 -16.66 -11.91
CA VAL A 109 -11.18 -18.12 -12.13
C VAL A 109 -12.64 -18.58 -12.05
N LEU A 110 -13.39 -18.08 -11.08
CA LEU A 110 -14.82 -18.45 -10.90
C LEU A 110 -15.71 -17.95 -12.03
N PHE A 111 -15.52 -16.72 -12.46
CA PHE A 111 -16.39 -16.09 -13.46
C PHE A 111 -15.88 -16.27 -14.91
N GLN A 112 -14.66 -16.78 -15.12
CA GLN A 112 -14.04 -16.99 -16.44
C GLN A 112 -14.19 -15.76 -17.36
N SER A 113 -14.06 -14.56 -16.79
CA SER A 113 -14.32 -13.30 -17.46
C SER A 113 -13.04 -12.52 -17.67
N ASP A 114 -12.57 -12.38 -18.91
CA ASP A 114 -11.40 -11.59 -19.29
C ASP A 114 -11.52 -10.11 -18.89
N VAL A 115 -12.77 -9.59 -18.87
CA VAL A 115 -13.03 -8.20 -18.46
C VAL A 115 -12.78 -8.02 -16.97
N LEU A 116 -13.22 -8.99 -16.16
CA LEU A 116 -13.03 -8.97 -14.71
C LEU A 116 -11.55 -9.08 -14.37
N GLU A 117 -10.81 -9.95 -15.04
CA GLU A 117 -9.36 -10.10 -14.87
C GLU A 117 -8.62 -8.80 -15.17
N LYS A 118 -8.96 -8.12 -16.28
CA LYS A 118 -8.38 -6.82 -16.63
C LYS A 118 -8.69 -5.74 -15.58
N ILE A 119 -9.94 -5.65 -15.12
CA ILE A 119 -10.33 -4.64 -14.11
C ILE A 119 -9.61 -4.91 -12.79
N LEU A 120 -9.56 -6.16 -12.34
CA LEU A 120 -8.90 -6.54 -11.11
C LEU A 120 -7.37 -6.38 -11.21
N GLY A 121 -6.78 -6.53 -12.41
CA GLY A 121 -5.35 -6.29 -12.67
C GLY A 121 -4.93 -4.84 -12.37
N TYR A 122 -5.80 -3.86 -12.59
CA TYR A 122 -5.52 -2.45 -12.26
C TYR A 122 -5.77 -2.08 -10.79
N MET A 123 -6.33 -2.98 -9.99
CA MET A 123 -6.54 -2.71 -8.57
C MET A 123 -5.20 -2.60 -7.81
N PRO A 124 -5.07 -1.74 -6.79
CA PRO A 124 -3.82 -1.58 -6.05
C PRO A 124 -3.24 -2.89 -5.49
N PHE A 125 -4.07 -3.85 -5.12
CA PHE A 125 -3.64 -5.17 -4.66
C PHE A 125 -2.90 -6.00 -5.72
N SER A 126 -3.38 -5.98 -6.96
CA SER A 126 -2.74 -6.67 -8.09
C SER A 126 -1.50 -5.92 -8.56
N SER A 127 -1.58 -4.60 -8.59
CA SER A 127 -0.51 -3.73 -9.08
C SER A 127 0.77 -3.83 -8.25
N VAL A 128 0.71 -4.11 -6.94
CA VAL A 128 1.90 -4.34 -6.10
C VAL A 128 2.76 -5.45 -6.70
N ARG A 129 2.14 -6.57 -7.07
CA ARG A 129 2.86 -7.73 -7.64
C ARG A 129 3.46 -7.45 -9.02
N GLU A 130 2.77 -6.65 -9.83
CA GLU A 130 3.27 -6.27 -11.16
C GLU A 130 4.44 -5.30 -11.07
N MET A 131 4.41 -4.34 -10.13
CA MET A 131 5.47 -3.35 -9.94
C MET A 131 6.80 -3.97 -9.46
N SER A 132 6.77 -5.15 -8.85
CA SER A 132 7.96 -5.88 -8.43
C SER A 132 8.62 -6.70 -9.56
N GLN A 133 8.02 -6.76 -10.77
CA GLN A 133 8.60 -7.49 -11.90
C GLN A 133 9.74 -6.70 -12.57
N VAL A 134 10.69 -7.45 -13.14
CA VAL A 134 11.86 -6.87 -13.84
C VAL A 134 11.45 -6.15 -15.11
N ASP A 135 10.54 -6.76 -15.90
CA ASP A 135 10.00 -6.20 -17.13
C ASP A 135 8.60 -5.64 -16.90
N ILE A 136 8.52 -4.34 -16.64
CA ILE A 136 7.26 -3.63 -16.44
C ILE A 136 6.80 -3.02 -17.78
N ASP A 137 5.57 -3.33 -18.18
CA ASP A 137 4.89 -2.56 -19.22
C ASP A 137 4.50 -1.18 -18.68
N TRP A 138 5.21 -0.14 -19.13
CA TRP A 138 5.00 1.22 -18.65
C TRP A 138 3.61 1.79 -18.96
N SER A 139 2.95 1.31 -20.00
CA SER A 139 1.58 1.73 -20.30
C SER A 139 0.61 1.24 -19.23
N HIS A 140 0.76 -0.03 -18.84
CA HIS A 140 -0.04 -0.64 -17.79
C HIS A 140 0.32 -0.08 -16.41
N ALA A 141 1.63 0.05 -16.12
CA ALA A 141 2.12 0.61 -14.86
C ALA A 141 1.63 2.05 -14.60
N GLY A 142 1.59 2.89 -15.63
CA GLY A 142 1.09 4.25 -15.52
C GLY A 142 -0.38 4.31 -15.10
N ILE A 143 -1.22 3.46 -15.68
CA ILE A 143 -2.64 3.36 -15.30
C ILE A 143 -2.77 2.85 -13.86
N SER A 144 -2.03 1.81 -13.49
CA SER A 144 -2.05 1.24 -12.13
C SER A 144 -1.61 2.26 -11.07
N LEU A 145 -0.57 3.07 -11.35
CA LEU A 145 -0.13 4.14 -10.46
C LEU A 145 -1.20 5.24 -10.33
N ALA A 146 -1.88 5.60 -11.42
CA ALA A 146 -2.97 6.58 -11.40
C ALA A 146 -4.17 6.06 -10.59
N VAL A 147 -4.56 4.79 -10.76
CA VAL A 147 -5.63 4.16 -9.98
C VAL A 147 -5.25 4.10 -8.51
N ALA A 148 -4.02 3.73 -8.17
CA ALA A 148 -3.53 3.73 -6.80
C ALA A 148 -3.57 5.14 -6.18
N ALA A 149 -3.14 6.16 -6.92
CA ALA A 149 -3.20 7.55 -6.46
C ALA A 149 -4.65 8.02 -6.21
N ALA A 150 -5.57 7.72 -7.12
CA ALA A 150 -6.99 8.03 -6.95
C ALA A 150 -7.58 7.32 -5.73
N TYR A 151 -7.27 6.04 -5.54
CA TYR A 151 -7.69 5.27 -4.38
C TYR A 151 -7.16 5.88 -3.08
N GLY A 152 -5.87 6.19 -2.99
CA GLY A 152 -5.28 6.82 -1.81
C GLY A 152 -5.89 8.19 -1.51
N ALA A 153 -6.15 9.02 -2.53
CA ALA A 153 -6.81 10.31 -2.36
C ALA A 153 -8.22 10.15 -1.76
N VAL A 154 -9.01 9.19 -2.26
CA VAL A 154 -10.34 8.89 -1.71
C VAL A 154 -10.24 8.48 -0.24
N MET A 155 -9.27 7.62 0.12
CA MET A 155 -9.07 7.18 1.50
C MET A 155 -8.63 8.31 2.43
N ILE A 156 -7.79 9.23 1.96
CA ILE A 156 -7.38 10.42 2.73
C ILE A 156 -8.59 11.33 2.99
N VAL A 157 -9.41 11.59 1.97
CA VAL A 157 -10.64 12.40 2.10
C VAL A 157 -11.62 11.73 3.05
N ALA A 158 -11.84 10.43 2.92
CA ALA A 158 -12.71 9.65 3.81
C ALA A 158 -12.22 9.71 5.27
N THR A 159 -10.90 9.59 5.48
CA THR A 159 -10.28 9.73 6.80
C THR A 159 -10.53 11.12 7.38
N TRP A 160 -10.33 12.16 6.59
CA TRP A 160 -10.58 13.54 7.00
C TRP A 160 -12.03 13.78 7.40
N LEU A 161 -12.98 13.34 6.57
CA LEU A 161 -14.41 13.51 6.82
C LEU A 161 -14.86 12.76 8.08
N THR A 162 -14.35 11.53 8.28
CA THR A 162 -14.63 10.73 9.47
C THR A 162 -14.07 11.38 10.72
N PHE A 163 -12.81 11.85 10.65
CA PHE A 163 -12.15 12.49 11.77
C PHE A 163 -12.77 13.83 12.14
N ARG A 164 -13.23 14.60 11.15
CA ARG A 164 -13.92 15.89 11.38
C ARG A 164 -15.25 15.73 12.12
N LYS A 165 -16.01 14.65 11.80
CA LYS A 165 -17.33 14.39 12.40
C LYS A 165 -17.24 13.76 13.79
N ARG A 166 -16.09 13.25 14.16
CA ARG A 166 -15.93 12.54 15.44
C ARG A 166 -15.72 13.52 16.57
N ASP A 167 -16.67 13.56 17.51
CA ASP A 167 -16.45 14.22 18.80
C ASP A 167 -15.38 13.43 19.55
N LEU A 168 -14.30 14.12 19.88
CA LEU A 168 -13.22 13.57 20.69
C LEU A 168 -13.68 13.52 22.14
N ARG A 169 -14.48 12.51 22.47
CA ARG A 169 -14.82 12.17 23.85
C ARG A 169 -13.69 11.43 24.54
#